data_0d90c48b70f245ca6fbbbaa648a51471
#
_entry.id   0d90c48b70f245ca6fbbbaa648a51471
#
_cell.length_a   1.000
_cell.length_b   1.000
_cell.length_c   1.000
_cell.angle_alpha   90.00
_cell.angle_beta   90.00
_cell.angle_gamma   90.00
#
_symmetry.space_group_name_H-M   'P 1'
#
loop_
_entity.id
_entity.type
_entity.pdbx_description
1 polymer ?
#
loop_
_entity_poly.entity_id
_entity_poly.type
_entity_poly.pdbx_seq_one_letter_code
_entity_poly.pdbx_strand_id
1 'polypeptide(L)'
;MRTSETSGTTPDPLIESAAAWAAQDPDPETRGETLALLERARSGEAAALDELASAFDGRLAFGTAGLRGALGAGPLRMNRVVVSQTSAGFAAFLLDRAARGETSAPPSIVIGYDGRVNSDVFARDAAEVLAGAGVRVFLFPEPGPTPLTAFAVRHLGVSAGVMVTASHNPPRDNGYKVYLGDADAGSQIVPPVDGQIAERIVEIARRPLAELPRSSDYTVLGSEVADAYVSDTAAALLAGFPRDPENDGPAGSRTELRIVYTAMHGVGSDLARRVFVSAGLPSVTPVPEQDRPDGAFPTVAFPNPEEPGALDLAFRVARSVDAELIVAHDPDADRLAIALPDPAAADGYRRLTGNELGLLLGWRAAEREWNRAEQSGTEPGGALACTIVSSPALRAVAAEYGLDYAETLSGFKWVSRVPRLIFGFEEALGYLTHPDTVRDKDGISASADAIAMVRELAAEGRTVWDLLDDAGERFGHFASAQITLRLDSMAAASALSARIRQEPPTEFGGVAVAERQDLLEPGRAEVPADVLRFDLADGSRVMIRPSGTEPKLKVYLDTFSDAGSAAERRASAEQALDELAAALRTTLAALQADADGSGDTAGSTEQPAP
;
A
#
# COMPACT_ATOMS: atom_id res chain seq x y z
N MET A 1 43.10 57.57 -0.27
CA MET A 1 42.18 56.73 0.55
C MET A 1 41.10 56.18 -0.38
N ARG A 2 41.20 54.94 -0.80
CA ARG A 2 40.10 54.24 -1.50
C ARG A 2 39.42 53.41 -0.45
N THR A 3 38.17 53.73 -0.16
CA THR A 3 37.29 52.94 0.68
C THR A 3 36.92 51.66 -0.11
N SER A 4 37.32 50.50 0.39
CA SER A 4 36.87 49.21 -0.09
C SER A 4 35.42 49.08 0.31
N GLU A 5 34.50 49.18 -0.66
CA GLU A 5 33.15 48.70 -0.52
C GLU A 5 33.22 47.16 -0.45
N THR A 6 32.94 46.62 0.72
CA THR A 6 32.64 45.22 0.89
C THR A 6 31.31 44.99 0.21
N SER A 7 31.33 44.34 -0.96
CA SER A 7 30.13 43.79 -1.59
C SER A 7 29.52 42.76 -0.64
N GLY A 8 28.48 43.18 0.06
CA GLY A 8 27.65 42.26 0.83
C GLY A 8 26.95 41.31 -0.16
N THR A 9 27.47 40.13 -0.34
CA THR A 9 26.76 39.04 -1.00
C THR A 9 25.49 38.77 -0.20
N THR A 10 24.33 38.96 -0.79
CA THR A 10 23.05 38.54 -0.20
C THR A 10 23.21 37.07 0.14
N PRO A 11 22.94 36.63 1.37
CA PRO A 11 23.05 35.23 1.73
C PRO A 11 22.12 34.39 0.84
N ASP A 12 22.56 33.18 0.46
CA ASP A 12 21.76 32.26 -0.30
C ASP A 12 20.51 31.85 0.52
N PRO A 13 19.28 32.01 0.00
CA PRO A 13 18.06 31.70 0.73
C PRO A 13 18.00 30.26 1.26
N LEU A 14 18.63 29.31 0.57
CA LEU A 14 18.73 27.91 1.03
C LEU A 14 19.61 27.79 2.28
N ILE A 15 20.74 28.51 2.34
CA ILE A 15 21.63 28.55 3.50
C ILE A 15 20.91 29.16 4.70
N GLU A 16 20.13 30.22 4.51
CA GLU A 16 19.36 30.84 5.59
C GLU A 16 18.25 29.89 6.10
N SER A 17 17.52 29.25 5.18
CA SER A 17 16.48 28.28 5.52
C SER A 17 17.04 27.09 6.30
N ALA A 18 18.16 26.52 5.86
CA ALA A 18 18.80 25.41 6.54
C ALA A 18 19.36 25.80 7.92
N ALA A 19 19.89 27.02 8.07
CA ALA A 19 20.37 27.53 9.36
C ALA A 19 19.19 27.71 10.35
N ALA A 20 18.07 28.28 9.90
CA ALA A 20 16.86 28.40 10.70
C ALA A 20 16.27 27.05 11.10
N TRP A 21 16.35 26.07 10.19
CA TRP A 21 15.94 24.69 10.47
C TRP A 21 16.81 24.05 11.56
N ALA A 22 18.13 24.09 11.41
CA ALA A 22 19.05 23.53 12.40
C ALA A 22 18.87 24.14 13.81
N ALA A 23 18.49 25.40 13.88
CA ALA A 23 18.25 26.09 15.16
C ALA A 23 17.05 25.56 15.94
N GLN A 24 16.07 24.94 15.25
CA GLN A 24 14.86 24.41 15.87
C GLN A 24 14.78 22.88 15.88
N ASP A 25 15.69 22.18 15.20
CA ASP A 25 15.67 20.73 15.11
C ASP A 25 16.00 20.09 16.46
N PRO A 26 15.05 19.32 17.07
CA PRO A 26 15.26 18.70 18.36
C PRO A 26 16.15 17.46 18.30
N ASP A 27 16.37 16.91 17.08
CA ASP A 27 17.18 15.72 16.89
C ASP A 27 18.65 16.09 16.72
N PRO A 28 19.55 15.60 17.60
CA PRO A 28 20.98 15.93 17.51
C PRO A 28 21.65 15.39 16.24
N GLU A 29 21.16 14.28 15.66
CA GLU A 29 21.72 13.67 14.46
C GLU A 29 21.40 14.54 13.23
N THR A 30 20.11 14.75 12.91
CA THR A 30 19.71 15.57 11.75
C THR A 30 20.12 17.03 11.88
N ARG A 31 20.16 17.57 13.11
CA ARG A 31 20.75 18.89 13.37
C ARG A 31 22.24 18.91 13.04
N GLY A 32 22.98 17.88 13.45
CA GLY A 32 24.42 17.75 13.16
C GLY A 32 24.69 17.65 11.66
N GLU A 33 23.91 16.83 10.95
CA GLU A 33 23.96 16.71 9.48
C GLU A 33 23.75 18.09 8.82
N THR A 34 22.70 18.81 9.22
CA THR A 34 22.41 20.15 8.67
C THR A 34 23.55 21.12 8.90
N LEU A 35 24.12 21.16 10.11
CA LEU A 35 25.23 22.06 10.44
C LEU A 35 26.50 21.74 9.64
N ALA A 36 26.85 20.47 9.49
CA ALA A 36 27.98 20.02 8.67
C ALA A 36 27.78 20.37 7.18
N LEU A 37 26.58 20.17 6.66
CA LEU A 37 26.24 20.54 5.29
C LEU A 37 26.30 22.05 5.05
N LEU A 38 25.84 22.86 6.01
CA LEU A 38 25.94 24.32 5.99
C LEU A 38 27.39 24.80 5.96
N GLU A 39 28.31 24.18 6.71
CA GLU A 39 29.72 24.50 6.71
C GLU A 39 30.35 24.27 5.33
N ARG A 40 30.08 23.12 4.72
CA ARG A 40 30.53 22.78 3.37
C ARG A 40 29.97 23.72 2.30
N ALA A 41 28.69 24.05 2.36
CA ALA A 41 28.04 24.97 1.41
C ALA A 41 28.61 26.40 1.53
N ARG A 42 28.83 26.89 2.76
CA ARG A 42 29.45 28.21 3.01
C ARG A 42 30.89 28.29 2.56
N SER A 43 31.61 27.17 2.51
CA SER A 43 32.97 27.10 1.95
C SER A 43 33.00 27.11 0.41
N GLY A 44 31.82 27.08 -0.25
CA GLY A 44 31.69 27.14 -1.70
C GLY A 44 31.77 25.78 -2.39
N GLU A 45 31.54 24.67 -1.66
CA GLU A 45 31.47 23.34 -2.23
C GLU A 45 30.16 23.17 -3.03
N ALA A 46 30.25 23.03 -4.36
CA ALA A 46 29.07 22.95 -5.24
C ALA A 46 28.18 21.75 -4.91
N ALA A 47 28.76 20.58 -4.65
CA ALA A 47 28.01 19.39 -4.27
C ALA A 47 27.20 19.58 -2.98
N ALA A 48 27.68 20.41 -2.03
CA ALA A 48 26.94 20.72 -0.81
C ALA A 48 25.75 21.64 -1.07
N LEU A 49 25.81 22.51 -2.06
CA LEU A 49 24.66 23.33 -2.48
C LEU A 49 23.58 22.48 -3.14
N ASP A 50 23.96 21.53 -4.00
CA ASP A 50 23.03 20.57 -4.61
C ASP A 50 22.37 19.69 -3.53
N GLU A 51 23.13 19.24 -2.54
CA GLU A 51 22.64 18.46 -1.41
C GLU A 51 21.67 19.29 -0.54
N LEU A 52 21.98 20.57 -0.26
CA LEU A 52 21.07 21.51 0.40
C LEU A 52 19.77 21.67 -0.40
N ALA A 53 19.86 21.90 -1.70
CA ALA A 53 18.66 22.02 -2.55
C ALA A 53 17.80 20.77 -2.48
N SER A 54 18.41 19.57 -2.52
CA SER A 54 17.67 18.29 -2.44
C SER A 54 16.92 18.08 -1.12
N ALA A 55 17.32 18.77 -0.05
CA ALA A 55 16.73 18.65 1.29
C ALA A 55 15.87 19.84 1.69
N PHE A 56 16.14 21.05 1.18
CA PHE A 56 15.54 22.30 1.64
C PHE A 56 14.79 23.10 0.58
N ASP A 57 14.90 22.76 -0.72
CA ASP A 57 14.15 23.42 -1.79
C ASP A 57 12.75 22.83 -1.92
N GLY A 58 11.88 23.17 -0.96
CA GLY A 58 10.50 22.69 -0.91
C GLY A 58 10.15 22.02 0.41
N ARG A 59 9.08 21.22 0.37
CA ARG A 59 8.56 20.47 1.52
C ARG A 59 8.00 19.12 1.06
N LEU A 60 8.16 18.11 1.91
CA LEU A 60 7.54 16.79 1.69
C LEU A 60 6.02 16.96 1.57
N ALA A 61 5.48 16.50 0.44
CA ALA A 61 4.06 16.66 0.14
C ALA A 61 3.21 15.72 1.04
N PHE A 62 2.17 16.29 1.63
CA PHE A 62 1.13 15.53 2.30
C PHE A 62 0.00 15.26 1.31
N GLY A 63 -0.37 14.01 1.16
CA GLY A 63 -1.44 13.58 0.25
C GLY A 63 -2.30 12.48 0.83
N THR A 64 -3.08 11.81 -0.01
CA THR A 64 -4.00 10.74 0.40
C THR A 64 -3.32 9.52 1.04
N ALA A 65 -2.02 9.34 0.83
CA ALA A 65 -1.21 8.33 1.53
C ALA A 65 -0.59 8.87 2.84
N GLY A 66 -0.94 10.10 3.25
CA GLY A 66 -0.27 10.83 4.33
C GLY A 66 1.08 11.39 3.88
N LEU A 67 2.12 11.24 4.72
CA LEU A 67 3.52 11.53 4.37
C LEU A 67 4.29 10.23 4.12
N ARG A 68 5.28 10.29 3.23
CA ARG A 68 6.28 9.22 3.06
C ARG A 68 7.54 9.81 2.44
N GLY A 69 8.71 9.44 2.97
CA GLY A 69 9.99 9.87 2.41
C GLY A 69 11.17 9.29 3.17
N ALA A 70 12.36 9.53 2.64
CA ALA A 70 13.60 9.13 3.28
C ALA A 70 13.82 9.89 4.60
N LEU A 71 14.38 9.20 5.59
CA LEU A 71 14.86 9.79 6.83
C LEU A 71 16.02 10.75 6.54
N GLY A 72 16.11 11.87 7.27
CA GLY A 72 17.20 12.82 7.20
C GLY A 72 16.80 14.25 7.51
N ALA A 73 17.76 15.15 7.39
CA ALA A 73 17.59 16.57 7.65
C ALA A 73 16.79 17.28 6.57
N GLY A 74 16.05 18.31 6.96
CA GLY A 74 15.35 19.22 6.05
C GLY A 74 13.88 18.92 5.82
N PRO A 75 13.13 19.88 5.26
CA PRO A 75 11.69 19.79 5.07
C PRO A 75 11.26 18.79 3.99
N LEU A 76 12.17 18.33 3.11
CA LEU A 76 11.91 17.30 2.09
C LEU A 76 12.21 15.87 2.57
N ARG A 77 12.50 15.68 3.86
CA ARG A 77 12.82 14.40 4.49
C ARG A 77 11.89 14.12 5.67
N MET A 78 11.79 12.85 6.05
CA MET A 78 11.10 12.45 7.28
C MET A 78 12.01 12.67 8.48
N ASN A 79 11.56 13.50 9.43
CA ASN A 79 12.26 13.84 10.66
C ASN A 79 11.29 14.37 11.71
N ARG A 80 11.79 14.59 12.93
CA ARG A 80 10.99 15.04 14.08
C ARG A 80 10.31 16.39 13.88
N VAL A 81 10.95 17.32 13.13
CA VAL A 81 10.36 18.64 12.82
C VAL A 81 9.15 18.48 11.91
N VAL A 82 9.32 17.72 10.80
CA VAL A 82 8.24 17.47 9.83
C VAL A 82 7.06 16.74 10.49
N VAL A 83 7.33 15.70 11.30
CA VAL A 83 6.28 14.96 12.03
C VAL A 83 5.55 15.86 13.02
N SER A 84 6.27 16.68 13.80
CA SER A 84 5.64 17.60 14.77
C SER A 84 4.75 18.64 14.08
N GLN A 85 5.22 19.23 12.97
CA GLN A 85 4.43 20.19 12.19
C GLN A 85 3.21 19.54 11.54
N THR A 86 3.36 18.31 11.04
CA THR A 86 2.26 17.54 10.47
C THR A 86 1.21 17.21 11.52
N SER A 87 1.63 16.75 12.70
CA SER A 87 0.73 16.42 13.80
C SER A 87 -0.02 17.65 14.32
N ALA A 88 0.64 18.82 14.39
CA ALA A 88 -0.02 20.08 14.78
C ALA A 88 -1.02 20.55 13.71
N GLY A 89 -0.70 20.41 12.42
CA GLY A 89 -1.63 20.70 11.33
C GLY A 89 -2.85 19.76 11.34
N PHE A 90 -2.60 18.49 11.61
CA PHE A 90 -3.69 17.50 11.75
C PHE A 90 -4.55 17.77 13.00
N ALA A 91 -3.95 18.16 14.13
CA ALA A 91 -4.70 18.60 15.31
C ALA A 91 -5.63 19.76 14.99
N ALA A 92 -5.12 20.79 14.29
CA ALA A 92 -5.94 21.94 13.88
C ALA A 92 -7.13 21.52 13.01
N PHE A 93 -6.92 20.63 12.04
CA PHE A 93 -7.98 20.06 11.22
C PHE A 93 -9.03 19.32 12.05
N LEU A 94 -8.63 18.47 13.01
CA LEU A 94 -9.56 17.73 13.88
C LEU A 94 -10.37 18.66 14.79
N LEU A 95 -9.74 19.71 15.33
CA LEU A 95 -10.40 20.72 16.16
C LEU A 95 -11.41 21.53 15.34
N ASP A 96 -11.10 21.86 14.09
CA ASP A 96 -12.03 22.52 13.18
C ASP A 96 -13.26 21.63 12.89
N ARG A 97 -13.07 20.34 12.67
CA ARG A 97 -14.16 19.36 12.50
C ARG A 97 -15.04 19.30 13.75
N ALA A 98 -14.41 19.23 14.93
CA ALA A 98 -15.16 19.22 16.20
C ALA A 98 -15.97 20.52 16.39
N ALA A 99 -15.41 21.69 16.05
CA ALA A 99 -16.10 22.96 16.12
C ALA A 99 -17.31 23.05 15.16
N ARG A 100 -17.28 22.32 14.04
CA ARG A 100 -18.41 22.18 13.11
C ARG A 100 -19.40 21.07 13.51
N GLY A 101 -19.13 20.31 14.57
CA GLY A 101 -19.94 19.17 15.00
C GLY A 101 -19.84 17.92 14.12
N GLU A 102 -18.78 17.81 13.34
CA GLU A 102 -18.52 16.67 12.44
C GLU A 102 -17.85 15.48 13.16
N THR A 103 -17.36 15.69 14.38
CA THR A 103 -16.76 14.68 15.24
C THR A 103 -16.96 15.03 16.71
N SER A 104 -16.56 14.16 17.63
CA SER A 104 -16.63 14.39 19.09
C SER A 104 -15.83 15.63 19.52
N ALA A 105 -16.24 16.28 20.63
CA ALA A 105 -15.52 17.40 21.26
C ALA A 105 -15.17 17.05 22.72
N PRO A 106 -13.87 16.91 23.10
CA PRO A 106 -12.69 17.02 22.24
C PRO A 106 -12.57 15.87 21.25
N PRO A 107 -11.96 16.09 20.07
CA PRO A 107 -11.68 15.00 19.15
C PRO A 107 -10.66 14.03 19.76
N SER A 108 -10.67 12.80 19.30
CA SER A 108 -9.80 11.76 19.81
C SER A 108 -9.07 11.02 18.69
N ILE A 109 -7.87 10.49 19.01
CA ILE A 109 -7.01 9.82 18.03
C ILE A 109 -6.28 8.64 18.67
N VAL A 110 -6.06 7.59 17.87
CA VAL A 110 -5.15 6.48 18.21
C VAL A 110 -3.91 6.54 17.32
N ILE A 111 -2.74 6.27 17.89
CA ILE A 111 -1.45 6.29 17.21
C ILE A 111 -0.78 4.93 17.36
N GLY A 112 -0.48 4.30 16.21
CA GLY A 112 0.34 3.11 16.10
C GLY A 112 1.63 3.41 15.33
N TYR A 113 2.58 2.48 15.42
CA TYR A 113 3.86 2.59 14.72
C TYR A 113 4.47 1.21 14.49
N ASP A 114 5.29 1.10 13.43
CA ASP A 114 6.00 -0.13 13.07
C ASP A 114 7.40 -0.20 13.71
N GLY A 115 8.20 -1.21 13.32
CA GLY A 115 9.54 -1.44 13.82
C GLY A 115 10.65 -0.65 13.10
N ARG A 116 10.33 0.30 12.22
CA ARG A 116 11.33 1.09 11.49
C ARG A 116 12.08 2.06 12.38
N VAL A 117 13.26 2.45 11.93
CA VAL A 117 14.08 3.48 12.60
C VAL A 117 13.24 4.74 12.82
N ASN A 118 13.25 5.26 14.05
CA ASN A 118 12.51 6.44 14.51
C ASN A 118 10.97 6.34 14.51
N SER A 119 10.34 5.20 14.19
CA SER A 119 8.87 5.13 14.22
C SER A 119 8.30 5.40 15.62
N ASP A 120 8.93 4.88 16.68
CA ASP A 120 8.55 5.12 18.07
C ASP A 120 8.76 6.58 18.50
N VAL A 121 9.85 7.21 18.02
CA VAL A 121 10.16 8.61 18.28
C VAL A 121 9.12 9.51 17.62
N PHE A 122 8.80 9.25 16.36
CA PHE A 122 7.79 10.00 15.60
C PHE A 122 6.39 9.83 16.17
N ALA A 123 6.02 8.61 16.60
CA ALA A 123 4.74 8.35 17.25
C ALA A 123 4.61 9.11 18.57
N ARG A 124 5.68 9.17 19.36
CA ARG A 124 5.72 9.94 20.62
C ARG A 124 5.66 11.45 20.37
N ASP A 125 6.43 11.98 19.40
CA ASP A 125 6.35 13.39 19.00
C ASP A 125 4.92 13.75 18.55
N ALA A 126 4.28 12.89 17.76
CA ALA A 126 2.90 13.10 17.34
C ALA A 126 1.93 13.10 18.52
N ALA A 127 2.07 12.15 19.44
CA ALA A 127 1.21 12.05 20.63
C ALA A 127 1.30 13.30 21.50
N GLU A 128 2.52 13.78 21.79
CA GLU A 128 2.73 14.94 22.61
C GLU A 128 2.18 16.22 21.98
N VAL A 129 2.36 16.41 20.66
CA VAL A 129 1.88 17.59 19.93
C VAL A 129 0.35 17.59 19.83
N LEU A 130 -0.26 16.45 19.50
CA LEU A 130 -1.73 16.29 19.44
C LEU A 130 -2.36 16.53 20.81
N ALA A 131 -1.81 15.93 21.87
CA ALA A 131 -2.28 16.13 23.24
C ALA A 131 -2.12 17.60 23.68
N GLY A 132 -0.99 18.22 23.37
CA GLY A 132 -0.74 19.65 23.66
C GLY A 132 -1.73 20.60 22.96
N ALA A 133 -2.24 20.20 21.80
CA ALA A 133 -3.28 20.93 21.07
C ALA A 133 -4.71 20.69 21.62
N GLY A 134 -4.90 19.77 22.57
CA GLY A 134 -6.20 19.48 23.17
C GLY A 134 -6.96 18.30 22.52
N VAL A 135 -6.29 17.50 21.71
CA VAL A 135 -6.85 16.23 21.19
C VAL A 135 -6.63 15.14 22.24
N ARG A 136 -7.64 14.28 22.49
CA ARG A 136 -7.48 13.12 23.38
C ARG A 136 -6.74 12.01 22.63
N VAL A 137 -5.54 11.65 23.10
CA VAL A 137 -4.64 10.75 22.40
C VAL A 137 -4.54 9.39 23.09
N PHE A 138 -4.58 8.33 22.29
CA PHE A 138 -4.25 6.96 22.67
C PHE A 138 -3.02 6.51 21.89
N LEU A 139 -1.99 6.01 22.57
CA LEU A 139 -0.73 5.56 21.95
C LEU A 139 -0.54 4.07 22.23
N PHE A 140 -0.25 3.28 21.19
CA PHE A 140 0.17 1.90 21.39
C PHE A 140 1.51 1.83 22.14
N PRO A 141 1.67 0.88 23.09
CA PRO A 141 2.88 0.78 23.92
C PRO A 141 4.10 0.27 23.13
N GLU A 142 3.86 -0.55 22.11
CA GLU A 142 4.87 -1.29 21.36
C GLU A 142 4.60 -1.19 19.85
N PRO A 143 5.63 -1.46 19.02
CA PRO A 143 5.44 -1.54 17.58
C PRO A 143 4.40 -2.61 17.21
N GLY A 144 3.48 -2.25 16.32
CA GLY A 144 2.40 -3.13 15.89
C GLY A 144 2.01 -2.94 14.42
N PRO A 145 1.24 -3.87 13.86
CA PRO A 145 0.85 -3.85 12.44
C PRO A 145 -0.17 -2.77 12.11
N THR A 146 -0.15 -2.32 10.86
CA THR A 146 -1.10 -1.34 10.31
C THR A 146 -2.57 -1.75 10.54
N PRO A 147 -3.01 -3.00 10.27
CA PRO A 147 -4.40 -3.38 10.51
C PRO A 147 -4.85 -3.24 11.97
N LEU A 148 -3.96 -3.44 12.94
CA LEU A 148 -4.30 -3.20 14.35
C LEU A 148 -4.63 -1.72 14.62
N THR A 149 -3.88 -0.79 14.01
CA THR A 149 -4.17 0.65 14.13
C THR A 149 -5.49 1.01 13.46
N ALA A 150 -5.77 0.51 12.25
CA ALA A 150 -7.03 0.72 11.55
C ALA A 150 -8.22 0.13 12.32
N PHE A 151 -8.08 -1.07 12.90
CA PHE A 151 -9.05 -1.67 13.82
C PHE A 151 -9.33 -0.78 15.03
N ALA A 152 -8.28 -0.27 15.67
CA ALA A 152 -8.38 0.53 16.87
C ALA A 152 -9.19 1.81 16.66
N VAL A 153 -9.14 2.43 15.48
CA VAL A 153 -9.96 3.61 15.16
C VAL A 153 -11.45 3.32 15.36
N ARG A 154 -11.91 2.18 14.88
CA ARG A 154 -13.31 1.74 15.00
C ARG A 154 -13.63 1.22 16.39
N HIS A 155 -12.79 0.36 16.92
CA HIS A 155 -13.00 -0.31 18.20
C HIS A 155 -13.08 0.69 19.37
N LEU A 156 -12.22 1.70 19.37
CA LEU A 156 -12.23 2.76 20.38
C LEU A 156 -13.23 3.88 20.08
N GLY A 157 -13.84 3.91 18.87
CA GLY A 157 -14.74 4.98 18.45
C GLY A 157 -14.05 6.34 18.43
N VAL A 158 -12.78 6.41 18.01
CA VAL A 158 -12.02 7.66 17.95
C VAL A 158 -12.24 8.39 16.63
N SER A 159 -12.04 9.71 16.64
CA SER A 159 -12.22 10.58 15.47
C SER A 159 -11.20 10.34 14.37
N ALA A 160 -10.02 9.81 14.72
CA ALA A 160 -8.94 9.60 13.77
C ALA A 160 -7.93 8.52 14.23
N GLY A 161 -7.08 8.10 13.32
CA GLY A 161 -5.92 7.25 13.57
C GLY A 161 -4.69 7.70 12.80
N VAL A 162 -3.53 7.41 13.36
CA VAL A 162 -2.23 7.58 12.70
C VAL A 162 -1.45 6.29 12.82
N MET A 163 -0.88 5.86 11.69
CA MET A 163 0.11 4.79 11.67
C MET A 163 1.45 5.32 11.13
N VAL A 164 2.49 5.27 11.98
CA VAL A 164 3.84 5.67 11.61
C VAL A 164 4.55 4.49 10.97
N THR A 165 4.63 4.49 9.65
CA THR A 165 5.21 3.40 8.84
C THR A 165 5.48 3.85 7.41
N ALA A 166 6.45 3.24 6.75
CA ALA A 166 6.60 3.32 5.30
C ALA A 166 6.23 2.01 4.58
N SER A 167 5.48 1.10 5.26
CA SER A 167 5.05 -0.20 4.69
C SER A 167 6.26 -0.99 4.15
N HIS A 168 6.26 -1.35 2.88
CA HIS A 168 7.31 -2.11 2.20
C HIS A 168 8.45 -1.26 1.60
N ASN A 169 8.48 0.06 1.81
CA ASN A 169 9.54 0.93 1.28
C ASN A 169 10.94 0.55 1.85
N PRO A 170 12.04 0.98 1.19
CA PRO A 170 13.40 0.73 1.66
C PRO A 170 13.64 1.11 3.13
N PRO A 171 14.69 0.54 3.77
CA PRO A 171 14.97 0.74 5.20
C PRO A 171 15.11 2.19 5.63
N ARG A 172 15.59 3.06 4.76
CA ARG A 172 15.79 4.50 5.04
C ARG A 172 14.53 5.34 4.94
N ASP A 173 13.39 4.77 4.58
CA ASP A 173 12.13 5.48 4.49
C ASP A 173 11.30 5.32 5.76
N ASN A 174 10.55 6.38 6.09
CA ASN A 174 9.47 6.34 7.08
C ASN A 174 8.27 7.14 6.56
N GLY A 175 7.13 7.09 7.28
CA GLY A 175 5.91 7.74 6.83
C GLY A 175 4.90 7.94 7.96
N TYR A 176 3.74 8.50 7.58
CA TYR A 176 2.68 8.90 8.50
C TYR A 176 1.33 8.69 7.79
N LYS A 177 0.74 7.50 7.91
CA LYS A 177 -0.59 7.18 7.35
C LYS A 177 -1.68 7.77 8.25
N VAL A 178 -2.77 8.28 7.65
CA VAL A 178 -3.89 8.90 8.37
C VAL A 178 -5.20 8.20 8.06
N TYR A 179 -5.95 7.92 9.11
CA TYR A 179 -7.28 7.33 9.10
C TYR A 179 -8.29 8.29 9.73
N LEU A 180 -9.54 8.25 9.27
CA LEU A 180 -10.64 8.95 9.93
C LEU A 180 -11.66 7.95 10.47
N GLY A 181 -12.14 8.25 11.67
CA GLY A 181 -13.27 7.58 12.30
C GLY A 181 -14.63 8.14 11.84
N ASP A 182 -15.61 8.13 12.72
CA ASP A 182 -16.95 8.63 12.46
C ASP A 182 -17.55 8.08 11.15
N ALA A 183 -17.95 8.94 10.23
CA ALA A 183 -18.55 8.57 8.95
C ALA A 183 -17.57 7.82 8.01
N ASP A 184 -16.25 7.99 8.18
CA ASP A 184 -15.23 7.32 7.39
C ASP A 184 -14.92 5.89 7.90
N ALA A 185 -15.47 5.53 9.07
CA ALA A 185 -15.43 4.19 9.66
C ALA A 185 -14.03 3.53 9.74
N GLY A 186 -12.98 4.31 9.95
CA GLY A 186 -11.60 3.82 10.05
C GLY A 186 -10.86 3.69 8.72
N SER A 187 -11.41 4.18 7.62
CA SER A 187 -10.75 4.18 6.31
C SER A 187 -9.67 5.27 6.22
N GLN A 188 -8.66 5.06 5.35
CA GLN A 188 -7.68 6.09 5.03
C GLN A 188 -8.34 7.31 4.38
N ILE A 189 -7.68 8.48 4.52
CA ILE A 189 -8.17 9.73 3.96
C ILE A 189 -8.23 9.73 2.43
N VAL A 190 -9.21 10.47 1.90
CA VAL A 190 -9.41 10.72 0.47
C VAL A 190 -9.61 12.20 0.21
N PRO A 191 -9.46 12.70 -1.04
CA PRO A 191 -9.81 14.07 -1.37
C PRO A 191 -11.27 14.41 -0.99
N PRO A 192 -11.57 15.62 -0.51
CA PRO A 192 -10.65 16.77 -0.37
C PRO A 192 -9.92 16.85 0.98
N VAL A 193 -10.08 15.85 1.85
CA VAL A 193 -9.57 15.88 3.23
C VAL A 193 -8.05 16.00 3.30
N ASP A 194 -7.33 15.29 2.44
CA ASP A 194 -5.88 15.37 2.34
C ASP A 194 -5.38 16.79 2.04
N GLY A 195 -6.03 17.49 1.10
CA GLY A 195 -5.76 18.89 0.80
C GLY A 195 -6.03 19.82 1.99
N GLN A 196 -7.14 19.61 2.70
CA GLN A 196 -7.50 20.41 3.88
C GLN A 196 -6.47 20.23 5.01
N ILE A 197 -5.99 19.02 5.23
CA ILE A 197 -4.91 18.75 6.21
C ILE A 197 -3.61 19.39 5.75
N ALA A 198 -3.25 19.24 4.45
CA ALA A 198 -2.04 19.82 3.88
C ALA A 198 -1.98 21.35 4.04
N GLU A 199 -3.10 22.05 3.83
CA GLU A 199 -3.20 23.50 4.06
C GLU A 199 -2.89 23.87 5.51
N ARG A 200 -3.44 23.13 6.49
CA ARG A 200 -3.14 23.36 7.91
C ARG A 200 -1.68 23.07 8.25
N ILE A 201 -1.07 22.04 7.66
CA ILE A 201 0.34 21.73 7.84
C ILE A 201 1.22 22.88 7.33
N VAL A 202 0.93 23.43 6.15
CA VAL A 202 1.67 24.56 5.57
C VAL A 202 1.53 25.82 6.44
N GLU A 203 0.35 26.09 6.99
CA GLU A 203 0.13 27.22 7.91
C GLU A 203 0.96 27.06 9.19
N ILE A 204 0.93 25.89 9.81
CA ILE A 204 1.68 25.57 11.03
C ILE A 204 3.21 25.61 10.79
N ALA A 205 3.66 25.15 9.65
CA ALA A 205 5.08 25.09 9.31
C ALA A 205 5.78 26.45 9.22
N ARG A 206 5.03 27.54 9.16
CA ARG A 206 5.55 28.93 9.23
C ARG A 206 5.90 29.37 10.65
N ARG A 207 5.46 28.63 11.66
CA ARG A 207 5.70 28.92 13.07
C ARG A 207 6.94 28.18 13.57
N PRO A 208 7.71 28.78 14.49
CA PRO A 208 8.79 28.08 15.18
C PRO A 208 8.28 26.81 15.90
N LEU A 209 9.04 25.73 15.85
CA LEU A 209 8.66 24.46 16.48
C LEU A 209 8.42 24.63 18.00
N ALA A 210 9.18 25.52 18.65
CA ALA A 210 9.06 25.81 20.07
C ALA A 210 7.71 26.46 20.48
N GLU A 211 6.94 26.97 19.52
CA GLU A 211 5.60 27.53 19.77
C GLU A 211 4.50 26.46 19.71
N LEU A 212 4.80 25.24 19.22
CA LEU A 212 3.86 24.16 19.20
C LEU A 212 3.68 23.62 20.62
N PRO A 213 2.44 23.62 21.14
CA PRO A 213 2.20 23.08 22.48
C PRO A 213 2.47 21.58 22.49
N ARG A 214 3.06 21.10 23.57
CA ARG A 214 3.29 19.67 23.81
C ARG A 214 2.76 19.28 25.19
N SER A 215 2.21 18.08 25.31
CA SER A 215 1.74 17.54 26.58
C SER A 215 2.03 16.04 26.66
N SER A 216 2.40 15.57 27.82
CA SER A 216 2.49 14.14 28.10
C SER A 216 1.18 13.54 28.62
N ASP A 217 0.09 14.32 28.62
CA ASP A 217 -1.24 13.87 29.05
C ASP A 217 -1.93 13.11 27.91
N TYR A 218 -1.45 11.90 27.66
CA TYR A 218 -2.04 10.94 26.72
C TYR A 218 -2.10 9.55 27.36
N THR A 219 -3.01 8.72 26.88
CA THR A 219 -3.20 7.36 27.37
C THR A 219 -2.32 6.39 26.59
N VAL A 220 -1.43 5.67 27.26
CA VAL A 220 -0.77 4.49 26.69
C VAL A 220 -1.72 3.30 26.84
N LEU A 221 -2.03 2.63 25.73
CA LEU A 221 -2.94 1.49 25.70
C LEU A 221 -2.29 0.27 26.40
N GLY A 222 -3.13 -0.64 26.90
CA GLY A 222 -2.73 -1.98 27.30
C GLY A 222 -2.86 -2.99 26.16
N SER A 223 -3.02 -4.28 26.51
CA SER A 223 -3.21 -5.36 25.51
C SER A 223 -4.64 -5.47 24.99
N GLU A 224 -5.61 -4.80 25.61
CA GLU A 224 -7.05 -5.00 25.40
C GLU A 224 -7.49 -4.80 23.94
N VAL A 225 -6.90 -3.83 23.23
CA VAL A 225 -7.21 -3.57 21.82
C VAL A 225 -6.65 -4.67 20.91
N ALA A 226 -5.42 -5.14 21.21
CA ALA A 226 -4.82 -6.24 20.47
C ALA A 226 -5.54 -7.57 20.75
N ASP A 227 -5.97 -7.80 21.99
CA ASP A 227 -6.75 -8.98 22.39
C ASP A 227 -8.12 -8.98 21.69
N ALA A 228 -8.78 -7.83 21.61
CA ALA A 228 -10.04 -7.67 20.87
C ALA A 228 -9.86 -7.92 19.36
N TYR A 229 -8.81 -7.36 18.74
CA TYR A 229 -8.51 -7.63 17.33
C TYR A 229 -8.33 -9.13 17.06
N VAL A 230 -7.58 -9.83 17.92
CA VAL A 230 -7.36 -11.29 17.81
C VAL A 230 -8.68 -12.04 17.90
N SER A 231 -9.51 -11.71 18.89
CA SER A 231 -10.81 -12.35 19.11
C SER A 231 -11.78 -12.10 17.95
N ASP A 232 -11.91 -10.85 17.52
CA ASP A 232 -12.87 -10.46 16.48
C ASP A 232 -12.47 -11.03 15.13
N THR A 233 -11.16 -11.02 14.80
CA THR A 233 -10.64 -11.61 13.56
C THR A 233 -10.85 -13.13 13.53
N ALA A 234 -10.56 -13.82 14.62
CA ALA A 234 -10.80 -15.26 14.72
C ALA A 234 -12.29 -15.60 14.63
N ALA A 235 -13.16 -14.81 15.26
CA ALA A 235 -14.62 -15.00 15.18
C ALA A 235 -15.14 -14.76 13.76
N ALA A 236 -14.64 -13.73 13.07
CA ALA A 236 -15.02 -13.42 11.69
C ALA A 236 -14.61 -14.54 10.71
N LEU A 237 -13.41 -15.10 10.88
CA LEU A 237 -12.96 -16.25 10.07
C LEU A 237 -13.88 -17.46 10.24
N LEU A 238 -14.33 -17.74 11.45
CA LEU A 238 -15.18 -18.91 11.75
C LEU A 238 -16.65 -18.69 11.36
N ALA A 239 -17.06 -17.48 11.11
CA ALA A 239 -18.43 -17.16 10.70
C ALA A 239 -18.71 -17.63 9.26
N GLY A 240 -19.85 -18.27 9.05
CA GLY A 240 -20.30 -18.70 7.71
C GLY A 240 -19.70 -20.01 7.19
N PHE A 241 -18.87 -20.69 7.98
CA PHE A 241 -18.43 -22.06 7.67
C PHE A 241 -19.06 -23.08 8.62
N PRO A 242 -19.35 -24.30 8.13
CA PRO A 242 -19.83 -25.39 9.00
C PRO A 242 -18.81 -25.66 10.12
N ARG A 243 -19.29 -25.70 11.36
CA ARG A 243 -18.46 -26.14 12.49
C ARG A 243 -18.50 -27.66 12.58
N ASP A 244 -17.36 -28.28 12.91
CA ASP A 244 -17.32 -29.67 13.32
C ASP A 244 -17.87 -29.75 14.77
N PRO A 245 -19.05 -30.38 14.98
CA PRO A 245 -19.65 -30.45 16.31
C PRO A 245 -18.79 -31.19 17.35
N GLU A 246 -17.83 -32.00 16.92
CA GLU A 246 -16.98 -32.81 17.79
C GLU A 246 -15.65 -32.14 18.16
N ASN A 247 -15.21 -31.08 17.43
CA ASN A 247 -13.87 -30.50 17.56
C ASN A 247 -13.82 -28.98 17.72
N ASP A 248 -14.94 -28.27 17.84
CA ASP A 248 -15.06 -26.81 18.00
C ASP A 248 -14.28 -25.97 16.96
N GLY A 249 -13.94 -26.60 15.81
CA GLY A 249 -13.23 -26.01 14.66
C GLY A 249 -13.96 -26.27 13.35
N PRO A 250 -13.49 -25.74 12.22
CA PRO A 250 -14.06 -26.05 10.89
C PRO A 250 -14.05 -27.57 10.62
N ALA A 251 -15.12 -28.09 10.01
CA ALA A 251 -15.24 -29.51 9.66
C ALA A 251 -14.05 -29.95 8.77
N GLY A 252 -13.45 -31.11 9.06
CA GLY A 252 -12.26 -31.63 8.35
C GLY A 252 -10.90 -31.26 8.95
N SER A 253 -10.82 -30.68 10.13
CA SER A 253 -9.72 -29.90 10.68
C SER A 253 -8.49 -30.66 11.20
N ARG A 254 -8.27 -31.94 10.88
CA ARG A 254 -7.13 -32.73 11.41
C ARG A 254 -5.90 -32.84 10.53
N THR A 255 -5.83 -32.13 9.40
CA THR A 255 -4.63 -32.14 8.57
C THR A 255 -3.62 -31.17 9.16
N GLU A 256 -2.54 -31.70 9.73
CA GLU A 256 -1.39 -30.92 10.19
C GLU A 256 -0.65 -30.40 8.95
N LEU A 257 -0.88 -29.14 8.58
CA LEU A 257 -0.10 -28.47 7.53
C LEU A 257 1.23 -28.01 8.10
N ARG A 258 2.30 -28.23 7.34
CA ARG A 258 3.60 -27.62 7.60
C ARG A 258 3.66 -26.26 6.92
N ILE A 259 3.60 -25.21 7.73
CA ILE A 259 3.54 -23.83 7.26
C ILE A 259 4.81 -23.10 7.66
N VAL A 260 5.46 -22.41 6.72
CA VAL A 260 6.54 -21.48 6.99
C VAL A 260 6.00 -20.05 6.97
N TYR A 261 6.44 -19.23 7.93
CA TYR A 261 6.00 -17.86 8.08
C TYR A 261 7.19 -16.89 8.13
N THR A 262 7.08 -15.78 7.40
CA THR A 262 8.01 -14.66 7.54
C THR A 262 7.29 -13.33 7.70
N ALA A 263 7.75 -12.52 8.67
CA ALA A 263 7.37 -11.12 8.83
C ALA A 263 8.35 -10.16 8.13
N MET A 264 9.38 -10.66 7.45
CA MET A 264 10.42 -9.83 6.79
C MET A 264 11.01 -8.74 7.71
N HIS A 265 11.38 -9.10 8.94
CA HIS A 265 11.78 -8.14 9.98
C HIS A 265 10.72 -7.12 10.37
N GLY A 266 9.47 -7.37 10.03
CA GLY A 266 8.33 -6.50 10.36
C GLY A 266 7.65 -6.88 11.67
N VAL A 267 6.51 -6.24 11.92
CA VAL A 267 5.77 -6.30 13.19
C VAL A 267 4.62 -7.31 13.21
N GLY A 268 4.42 -8.08 12.11
CA GLY A 268 3.25 -8.97 11.97
C GLY A 268 3.29 -10.25 12.79
N SER A 269 4.48 -10.73 13.20
CA SER A 269 4.70 -12.11 13.64
C SER A 269 3.91 -12.50 14.91
N ASP A 270 3.96 -11.68 15.95
CA ASP A 270 3.28 -11.99 17.20
C ASP A 270 1.75 -12.01 17.02
N LEU A 271 1.21 -10.94 16.44
CA LEU A 271 -0.23 -10.79 16.30
C LEU A 271 -0.82 -11.83 15.35
N ALA A 272 -0.14 -12.14 14.23
CA ALA A 272 -0.57 -13.18 13.30
C ALA A 272 -0.65 -14.55 13.97
N ARG A 273 0.38 -14.94 14.72
CA ARG A 273 0.38 -16.22 15.47
C ARG A 273 -0.72 -16.29 16.51
N ARG A 274 -1.01 -15.20 17.20
CA ARG A 274 -2.13 -15.12 18.17
C ARG A 274 -3.47 -15.31 17.47
N VAL A 275 -3.68 -14.69 16.30
CA VAL A 275 -4.88 -14.90 15.49
C VAL A 275 -4.99 -16.35 15.04
N PHE A 276 -3.91 -16.95 14.52
CA PHE A 276 -3.93 -18.35 14.07
C PHE A 276 -4.29 -19.31 15.21
N VAL A 277 -3.68 -19.14 16.38
CA VAL A 277 -3.99 -19.95 17.57
C VAL A 277 -5.46 -19.75 18.00
N SER A 278 -5.94 -18.51 18.07
CA SER A 278 -7.33 -18.21 18.46
C SER A 278 -8.35 -18.77 17.47
N ALA A 279 -8.00 -18.84 16.18
CA ALA A 279 -8.83 -19.43 15.13
C ALA A 279 -8.70 -20.95 15.00
N GLY A 280 -7.90 -21.62 15.84
CA GLY A 280 -7.66 -23.06 15.77
C GLY A 280 -6.92 -23.50 14.49
N LEU A 281 -6.11 -22.61 13.92
CA LEU A 281 -5.28 -22.89 12.76
C LEU A 281 -3.96 -23.57 13.16
N PRO A 282 -3.28 -24.29 12.21
CA PRO A 282 -2.00 -24.91 12.48
C PRO A 282 -0.93 -23.92 12.94
N SER A 283 0.01 -24.38 13.76
CA SER A 283 1.19 -23.61 14.12
C SER A 283 2.11 -23.41 12.93
N VAL A 284 2.80 -22.26 12.89
CA VAL A 284 3.73 -21.93 11.83
C VAL A 284 5.18 -22.05 12.27
N THR A 285 6.05 -22.44 11.35
CA THR A 285 7.52 -22.42 11.51
C THR A 285 8.01 -21.05 11.05
N PRO A 286 8.52 -20.18 11.94
CA PRO A 286 9.02 -18.88 11.53
C PRO A 286 10.35 -18.99 10.76
N VAL A 287 10.63 -18.03 9.88
CA VAL A 287 11.97 -17.78 9.36
C VAL A 287 12.77 -17.09 10.47
N PRO A 288 13.72 -17.75 11.12
CA PRO A 288 14.29 -17.26 12.38
C PRO A 288 14.96 -15.88 12.26
N GLU A 289 15.61 -15.62 11.14
CA GLU A 289 16.32 -14.36 10.86
C GLU A 289 15.35 -13.18 10.69
N GLN A 290 14.09 -13.44 10.31
CA GLN A 290 13.10 -12.42 9.93
C GLN A 290 11.90 -12.34 10.87
N ASP A 291 11.92 -13.08 11.98
CA ASP A 291 10.76 -13.25 12.89
C ASP A 291 10.54 -12.05 13.82
N ARG A 292 11.59 -11.29 14.10
CA ARG A 292 11.52 -10.11 14.99
C ARG A 292 11.69 -8.81 14.20
N PRO A 293 11.04 -7.72 14.64
CA PRO A 293 11.22 -6.42 14.03
C PRO A 293 12.69 -5.96 14.06
N ASP A 294 13.19 -5.54 12.89
CA ASP A 294 14.50 -4.91 12.74
C ASP A 294 14.41 -3.85 11.62
N GLY A 295 14.44 -2.57 12.00
CA GLY A 295 14.31 -1.46 11.08
C GLY A 295 15.44 -1.30 10.06
N ALA A 296 16.54 -2.06 10.21
CA ALA A 296 17.63 -2.13 9.23
C ALA A 296 17.36 -3.14 8.10
N PHE A 297 16.40 -4.07 8.27
CA PHE A 297 16.06 -5.12 7.32
C PHE A 297 17.28 -5.89 6.77
N PRO A 298 18.15 -6.47 7.62
CA PRO A 298 19.50 -6.91 7.24
C PRO A 298 19.54 -8.02 6.19
N THR A 299 18.45 -8.74 5.95
CA THR A 299 18.40 -9.85 5.00
C THR A 299 17.70 -9.50 3.69
N VAL A 300 17.08 -8.32 3.57
CA VAL A 300 16.34 -7.89 2.37
C VAL A 300 16.58 -6.40 2.11
N ALA A 301 17.09 -6.08 0.93
CA ALA A 301 17.34 -4.69 0.55
C ALA A 301 16.03 -3.89 0.35
N PHE A 302 14.98 -4.58 -0.05
CA PHE A 302 13.64 -4.04 -0.26
C PHE A 302 12.61 -5.01 0.34
N PRO A 303 12.01 -4.71 1.51
CA PRO A 303 11.18 -5.66 2.25
C PRO A 303 9.74 -5.75 1.68
N ASN A 304 9.64 -6.12 0.41
CA ASN A 304 8.38 -6.34 -0.30
C ASN A 304 8.35 -7.80 -0.79
N PRO A 305 7.34 -8.61 -0.42
CA PRO A 305 7.23 -10.00 -0.87
C PRO A 305 7.18 -10.19 -2.39
N GLU A 306 6.92 -9.12 -3.17
CA GLU A 306 6.93 -9.16 -4.64
C GLU A 306 8.33 -9.03 -5.24
N GLU A 307 9.28 -8.51 -4.50
CA GLU A 307 10.63 -8.26 -5.03
C GLU A 307 11.42 -9.56 -5.16
N PRO A 308 12.23 -9.70 -6.22
CA PRO A 308 13.12 -10.84 -6.39
C PRO A 308 14.05 -11.02 -5.18
N GLY A 309 14.16 -12.25 -4.68
CA GLY A 309 15.00 -12.59 -3.54
C GLY A 309 14.40 -12.32 -2.16
N ALA A 310 13.28 -11.60 -2.06
CA ALA A 310 12.64 -11.28 -0.79
C ALA A 310 12.18 -12.54 -0.02
N LEU A 311 11.81 -13.61 -0.73
CA LEU A 311 11.34 -14.88 -0.17
C LEU A 311 12.43 -15.97 -0.07
N ASP A 312 13.68 -15.72 -0.46
CA ASP A 312 14.75 -16.74 -0.52
C ASP A 312 14.95 -17.47 0.81
N LEU A 313 14.93 -16.74 1.93
CA LEU A 313 15.03 -17.33 3.25
C LEU A 313 13.81 -18.21 3.59
N ALA A 314 12.63 -17.76 3.24
CA ALA A 314 11.40 -18.51 3.43
C ALA A 314 11.41 -19.80 2.60
N PHE A 315 11.84 -19.76 1.33
CA PHE A 315 12.01 -20.93 0.48
C PHE A 315 13.06 -21.90 1.05
N ARG A 316 14.18 -21.39 1.61
CA ARG A 316 15.19 -22.21 2.25
C ARG A 316 14.62 -22.97 3.46
N VAL A 317 13.92 -22.28 4.35
CA VAL A 317 13.29 -22.90 5.52
C VAL A 317 12.21 -23.88 5.07
N ALA A 318 11.38 -23.52 4.10
CA ALA A 318 10.31 -24.36 3.57
C ALA A 318 10.84 -25.70 3.03
N ARG A 319 11.93 -25.69 2.27
CA ARG A 319 12.59 -26.94 1.82
C ARG A 319 13.11 -27.79 2.97
N SER A 320 13.56 -27.19 4.08
CA SER A 320 14.11 -27.94 5.21
C SER A 320 13.05 -28.65 6.05
N VAL A 321 11.79 -28.24 5.93
CA VAL A 321 10.65 -28.81 6.69
C VAL A 321 9.59 -29.42 5.78
N ASP A 322 9.85 -29.50 4.47
CA ASP A 322 8.89 -29.92 3.45
C ASP A 322 7.54 -29.18 3.60
N ALA A 323 7.59 -27.85 3.65
CA ALA A 323 6.41 -27.02 3.88
C ALA A 323 5.39 -27.15 2.74
N GLU A 324 4.12 -27.12 3.09
CA GLU A 324 2.97 -27.17 2.17
C GLU A 324 2.45 -25.77 1.86
N LEU A 325 2.84 -24.79 2.67
CA LEU A 325 2.45 -23.38 2.52
C LEU A 325 3.55 -22.47 3.09
N ILE A 326 3.82 -21.40 2.39
CA ILE A 326 4.61 -20.26 2.87
C ILE A 326 3.68 -19.06 2.97
N VAL A 327 3.72 -18.36 4.11
CA VAL A 327 2.99 -17.11 4.39
C VAL A 327 4.01 -16.01 4.63
N ALA A 328 3.89 -14.90 3.92
CA ALA A 328 4.80 -13.76 4.04
C ALA A 328 4.02 -12.44 4.14
N HIS A 329 4.36 -11.65 5.15
CA HIS A 329 3.88 -10.28 5.29
C HIS A 329 4.98 -9.27 4.96
N ASP A 330 4.58 -8.08 4.51
CA ASP A 330 5.45 -6.91 4.48
C ASP A 330 5.62 -6.33 5.91
N PRO A 331 6.54 -5.37 6.13
CA PRO A 331 6.92 -4.96 7.48
C PRO A 331 5.79 -4.48 8.39
N ASP A 332 4.76 -3.85 7.88
CA ASP A 332 3.59 -3.41 8.65
C ASP A 332 2.38 -4.36 8.54
N ALA A 333 2.59 -5.54 7.91
CA ALA A 333 1.66 -6.65 7.80
C ALA A 333 0.27 -6.28 7.26
N ASP A 334 0.19 -5.23 6.43
CA ASP A 334 -1.05 -4.91 5.72
C ASP A 334 -1.18 -5.72 4.42
N ARG A 335 -0.11 -6.41 3.96
CA ARG A 335 -0.08 -7.25 2.77
C ARG A 335 0.16 -8.71 3.10
N LEU A 336 -0.25 -9.57 2.15
CA LEU A 336 -0.04 -11.01 2.21
C LEU A 336 0.50 -11.53 0.88
N ALA A 337 1.59 -12.28 0.92
CA ALA A 337 1.96 -13.22 -0.12
C ALA A 337 1.89 -14.65 0.39
N ILE A 338 1.42 -15.58 -0.44
CA ILE A 338 1.58 -17.01 -0.18
C ILE A 338 2.37 -17.66 -1.31
N ALA A 339 3.14 -18.70 -0.96
CA ALA A 339 3.80 -19.56 -1.94
C ALA A 339 3.54 -21.04 -1.60
N LEU A 340 3.45 -21.82 -2.65
CA LEU A 340 3.03 -23.23 -2.62
C LEU A 340 4.06 -24.09 -3.33
N PRO A 341 4.18 -25.39 -2.99
CA PRO A 341 5.04 -26.33 -3.71
C PRO A 341 4.72 -26.32 -5.21
N ASP A 342 5.74 -26.12 -6.02
CA ASP A 342 5.68 -26.19 -7.47
C ASP A 342 6.97 -26.83 -8.01
N PRO A 343 6.94 -28.08 -8.46
CA PRO A 343 8.11 -28.78 -8.98
C PRO A 343 8.73 -28.13 -10.23
N ALA A 344 7.98 -27.28 -10.93
CA ALA A 344 8.48 -26.56 -12.11
C ALA A 344 9.24 -25.26 -11.72
N ALA A 345 9.04 -24.76 -10.52
CA ALA A 345 9.73 -23.57 -10.03
C ALA A 345 11.17 -23.90 -9.60
N ALA A 346 12.12 -23.01 -9.88
CA ALA A 346 13.54 -23.20 -9.59
C ALA A 346 13.83 -23.46 -8.09
N ASP A 347 13.08 -22.82 -7.21
CA ASP A 347 13.19 -22.98 -5.77
C ASP A 347 12.29 -24.07 -5.18
N GLY A 348 11.51 -24.75 -6.02
CA GLY A 348 10.53 -25.76 -5.62
C GLY A 348 9.22 -25.17 -5.08
N TYR A 349 9.08 -23.85 -5.08
CA TYR A 349 7.89 -23.12 -4.64
C TYR A 349 7.55 -21.99 -5.61
N ARG A 350 6.26 -21.78 -5.88
CA ARG A 350 5.75 -20.64 -6.66
C ARG A 350 4.89 -19.75 -5.77
N ARG A 351 5.20 -18.46 -5.76
CA ARG A 351 4.36 -17.44 -5.14
C ARG A 351 3.13 -17.20 -6.02
N LEU A 352 1.94 -17.17 -5.41
CA LEU A 352 0.75 -16.68 -6.10
C LEU A 352 0.86 -15.18 -6.38
N THR A 353 0.35 -14.78 -7.53
CA THR A 353 0.16 -13.35 -7.81
C THR A 353 -0.93 -12.78 -6.93
N GLY A 354 -0.93 -11.45 -6.74
CA GLY A 354 -2.00 -10.78 -6.01
C GLY A 354 -3.38 -11.00 -6.63
N ASN A 355 -3.45 -11.12 -7.96
CA ASN A 355 -4.68 -11.41 -8.68
C ASN A 355 -5.18 -12.86 -8.47
N GLU A 356 -4.29 -13.85 -8.51
CA GLU A 356 -4.65 -15.25 -8.23
C GLU A 356 -5.21 -15.41 -6.81
N LEU A 357 -4.48 -14.89 -5.81
CA LEU A 357 -4.94 -14.97 -4.43
C LEU A 357 -6.20 -14.12 -4.19
N GLY A 358 -6.30 -12.94 -4.82
CA GLY A 358 -7.48 -12.09 -4.77
C GLY A 358 -8.74 -12.77 -5.32
N LEU A 359 -8.61 -13.51 -6.42
CA LEU A 359 -9.71 -14.33 -6.97
C LEU A 359 -10.15 -15.40 -5.96
N LEU A 360 -9.20 -16.17 -5.40
CA LEU A 360 -9.52 -17.28 -4.50
C LEU A 360 -10.14 -16.81 -3.18
N LEU A 361 -9.59 -15.76 -2.57
CA LEU A 361 -10.14 -15.18 -1.33
C LEU A 361 -11.50 -14.51 -1.58
N GLY A 362 -11.67 -13.86 -2.73
CA GLY A 362 -12.96 -13.27 -3.12
C GLY A 362 -14.02 -14.32 -3.40
N TRP A 363 -13.66 -15.42 -4.04
CA TRP A 363 -14.56 -16.56 -4.21
C TRP A 363 -14.97 -17.16 -2.85
N ARG A 364 -13.99 -17.38 -1.97
CA ARG A 364 -14.25 -17.84 -0.60
C ARG A 364 -15.19 -16.91 0.17
N ALA A 365 -15.04 -15.59 0.01
CA ALA A 365 -15.94 -14.62 0.64
C ALA A 365 -17.36 -14.68 0.06
N ALA A 366 -17.50 -14.90 -1.25
CA ALA A 366 -18.80 -15.08 -1.90
C ALA A 366 -19.50 -16.37 -1.42
N GLU A 367 -18.76 -17.48 -1.27
CA GLU A 367 -19.30 -18.72 -0.72
C GLU A 367 -19.73 -18.58 0.74
N ARG A 368 -18.95 -17.85 1.55
CA ARG A 368 -19.30 -17.54 2.94
C ARG A 368 -20.61 -16.78 3.02
N GLU A 369 -20.79 -15.77 2.18
CA GLU A 369 -22.03 -14.99 2.12
C GLU A 369 -23.20 -15.82 1.62
N TRP A 370 -23.00 -16.65 0.60
CA TRP A 370 -24.01 -17.57 0.09
C TRP A 370 -24.50 -18.53 1.19
N ASN A 371 -23.58 -19.20 1.88
CA ASN A 371 -23.89 -20.11 2.98
C ASN A 371 -24.62 -19.40 4.14
N ARG A 372 -24.22 -18.18 4.47
CA ARG A 372 -24.89 -17.34 5.48
C ARG A 372 -26.34 -17.04 5.07
N ALA A 373 -26.54 -16.66 3.82
CA ALA A 373 -27.86 -16.34 3.27
C ALA A 373 -28.77 -17.57 3.26
N GLU A 374 -28.25 -18.73 2.82
CA GLU A 374 -28.98 -20.01 2.83
C GLU A 374 -29.42 -20.39 4.25
N GLN A 375 -28.51 -20.33 5.24
CA GLN A 375 -28.82 -20.63 6.65
C GLN A 375 -29.86 -19.68 7.24
N SER A 376 -29.88 -18.42 6.79
CA SER A 376 -30.80 -17.38 7.28
C SER A 376 -32.11 -17.33 6.49
N GLY A 377 -32.23 -18.05 5.37
CA GLY A 377 -33.37 -17.99 4.45
C GLY A 377 -33.50 -16.61 3.78
N THR A 378 -32.37 -15.94 3.49
CA THR A 378 -32.31 -14.63 2.82
C THR A 378 -31.62 -14.76 1.47
N GLU A 379 -31.75 -13.77 0.59
CA GLU A 379 -30.93 -13.67 -0.61
C GLU A 379 -29.49 -13.25 -0.24
N PRO A 380 -28.46 -13.76 -0.96
CA PRO A 380 -27.09 -13.30 -0.82
C PRO A 380 -27.01 -11.79 -1.09
N GLY A 381 -26.10 -11.10 -0.41
CA GLY A 381 -25.97 -9.67 -0.58
C GLY A 381 -24.58 -9.17 -0.22
N GLY A 382 -24.26 -7.97 -0.69
CA GLY A 382 -22.95 -7.37 -0.49
C GLY A 382 -22.20 -7.17 -1.80
N ALA A 383 -21.00 -6.64 -1.71
CA ALA A 383 -20.18 -6.29 -2.86
C ALA A 383 -18.80 -6.94 -2.79
N LEU A 384 -18.32 -7.44 -3.92
CA LEU A 384 -16.92 -7.74 -4.17
C LEU A 384 -16.28 -6.53 -4.86
N ALA A 385 -15.07 -6.15 -4.47
CA ALA A 385 -14.41 -5.00 -5.07
C ALA A 385 -12.93 -5.26 -5.37
N CYS A 386 -12.42 -4.61 -6.40
CA CYS A 386 -10.99 -4.54 -6.66
C CYS A 386 -10.60 -3.16 -7.21
N THR A 387 -9.29 -2.89 -7.30
CA THR A 387 -8.83 -1.70 -7.99
C THR A 387 -8.95 -1.86 -9.51
N ILE A 388 -9.12 -0.76 -10.22
CA ILE A 388 -9.25 -0.78 -11.68
C ILE A 388 -8.07 -1.45 -12.39
N VAL A 389 -6.89 -1.47 -11.77
CA VAL A 389 -5.66 -2.08 -12.31
C VAL A 389 -5.46 -3.53 -11.89
N SER A 390 -6.32 -4.06 -11.02
CA SER A 390 -6.36 -5.47 -10.64
C SER A 390 -7.16 -6.29 -11.65
N SER A 391 -6.98 -7.61 -11.64
CA SER A 391 -7.76 -8.52 -12.51
C SER A 391 -9.27 -8.35 -12.31
N PRO A 392 -10.06 -8.29 -13.39
CA PRO A 392 -11.51 -8.20 -13.32
C PRO A 392 -12.21 -9.53 -12.96
N ALA A 393 -11.46 -10.57 -12.60
CA ALA A 393 -11.99 -11.92 -12.34
C ALA A 393 -13.12 -11.95 -11.30
N LEU A 394 -13.06 -11.08 -10.28
CA LEU A 394 -14.14 -10.98 -9.28
C LEU A 394 -15.50 -10.59 -9.85
N ARG A 395 -15.55 -9.98 -11.05
CA ARG A 395 -16.81 -9.68 -11.73
C ARG A 395 -17.58 -10.97 -12.06
N ALA A 396 -16.87 -12.01 -12.52
CA ALA A 396 -17.48 -13.29 -12.83
C ALA A 396 -17.96 -13.99 -11.56
N VAL A 397 -17.18 -13.96 -10.48
CA VAL A 397 -17.58 -14.48 -9.17
C VAL A 397 -18.83 -13.77 -8.65
N ALA A 398 -18.85 -12.43 -8.66
CA ALA A 398 -20.01 -11.66 -8.20
C ALA A 398 -21.28 -11.99 -8.99
N ALA A 399 -21.17 -12.10 -10.32
CA ALA A 399 -22.30 -12.46 -11.19
C ALA A 399 -22.86 -13.85 -10.86
N GLU A 400 -22.00 -14.84 -10.62
CA GLU A 400 -22.40 -16.21 -10.28
C GLU A 400 -23.16 -16.29 -8.95
N TYR A 401 -22.73 -15.51 -7.94
CA TYR A 401 -23.31 -15.53 -6.60
C TYR A 401 -24.39 -14.46 -6.36
N GLY A 402 -24.76 -13.69 -7.39
CA GLY A 402 -25.77 -12.64 -7.28
C GLY A 402 -25.33 -11.46 -6.40
N LEU A 403 -24.03 -11.17 -6.33
CA LEU A 403 -23.44 -10.09 -5.55
C LEU A 403 -23.19 -8.85 -6.41
N ASP A 404 -23.08 -7.69 -5.77
CA ASP A 404 -22.59 -6.48 -6.43
C ASP A 404 -21.10 -6.59 -6.74
N TYR A 405 -20.64 -5.90 -7.79
CA TYR A 405 -19.24 -5.77 -8.15
C TYR A 405 -18.86 -4.31 -8.33
N ALA A 406 -17.68 -3.92 -7.80
CA ALA A 406 -17.16 -2.58 -7.94
C ALA A 406 -15.68 -2.58 -8.35
N GLU A 407 -15.34 -1.81 -9.39
CA GLU A 407 -13.97 -1.39 -9.69
C GLU A 407 -13.75 0.01 -9.14
N THR A 408 -12.67 0.21 -8.37
CA THR A 408 -12.33 1.50 -7.78
C THR A 408 -11.04 2.06 -8.37
N LEU A 409 -10.75 3.32 -8.13
CA LEU A 409 -9.43 3.87 -8.39
C LEU A 409 -8.36 3.10 -7.58
N SER A 410 -7.11 3.14 -8.05
CA SER A 410 -5.99 2.52 -7.33
C SER A 410 -5.82 3.10 -5.93
N GLY A 411 -5.59 2.23 -4.98
CA GLY A 411 -5.39 2.53 -3.57
C GLY A 411 -6.54 2.08 -2.70
N PHE A 412 -6.18 1.43 -1.62
CA PHE A 412 -7.13 0.73 -0.74
C PHE A 412 -8.12 1.67 -0.04
N LYS A 413 -7.78 2.95 0.08
CA LYS A 413 -8.68 4.02 0.53
C LYS A 413 -10.01 4.10 -0.25
N TRP A 414 -10.02 3.65 -1.50
CA TRP A 414 -11.23 3.58 -2.33
C TRP A 414 -11.95 2.26 -2.16
N VAL A 415 -11.23 1.15 -2.17
CA VAL A 415 -11.77 -0.20 -1.99
C VAL A 415 -12.53 -0.31 -0.66
N SER A 416 -11.93 0.18 0.43
CA SER A 416 -12.53 0.11 1.78
C SER A 416 -13.84 0.89 1.94
N ARG A 417 -14.15 1.80 1.00
CA ARG A 417 -15.35 2.66 1.03
C ARG A 417 -16.51 2.12 0.18
N VAL A 418 -16.31 1.02 -0.53
CA VAL A 418 -17.40 0.41 -1.31
C VAL A 418 -18.56 0.03 -0.37
N PRO A 419 -19.79 0.46 -0.68
CA PRO A 419 -20.95 0.14 0.14
C PRO A 419 -21.20 -1.38 0.22
N ARG A 420 -21.56 -1.87 1.39
CA ARG A 420 -21.85 -3.29 1.64
C ARG A 420 -20.72 -4.24 1.22
N LEU A 421 -19.46 -3.78 1.27
CA LEU A 421 -18.29 -4.56 0.93
C LEU A 421 -18.21 -5.82 1.80
N ILE A 422 -18.05 -6.99 1.19
CA ILE A 422 -17.76 -8.27 1.88
C ILE A 422 -16.33 -8.74 1.64
N PHE A 423 -15.73 -8.31 0.52
CA PHE A 423 -14.32 -8.56 0.19
C PHE A 423 -13.81 -7.52 -0.79
N GLY A 424 -12.54 -7.14 -0.64
CA GLY A 424 -11.86 -6.27 -1.58
C GLY A 424 -10.37 -6.57 -1.68
N PHE A 425 -9.77 -6.33 -2.87
CA PHE A 425 -8.33 -6.51 -3.03
C PHE A 425 -7.70 -5.50 -4.00
N GLU A 426 -6.39 -5.38 -3.92
CA GLU A 426 -5.52 -4.80 -4.94
C GLU A 426 -4.42 -5.79 -5.32
N GLU A 427 -4.03 -5.80 -6.60
CA GLU A 427 -3.05 -6.72 -7.18
C GLU A 427 -1.70 -6.70 -6.47
N ALA A 428 -1.37 -5.58 -5.82
CA ALA A 428 -0.15 -5.39 -5.05
C ALA A 428 -0.24 -6.03 -3.64
N LEU A 429 -0.76 -7.26 -3.56
CA LEU A 429 -0.85 -8.10 -2.35
C LEU A 429 -1.73 -7.55 -1.23
N GLY A 430 -2.63 -6.62 -1.48
CA GLY A 430 -3.53 -6.04 -0.48
C GLY A 430 -4.90 -6.70 -0.50
N TYR A 431 -5.38 -7.19 0.67
CA TYR A 431 -6.67 -7.86 0.80
C TYR A 431 -7.42 -7.35 2.03
N LEU A 432 -8.73 -7.26 1.91
CA LEU A 432 -9.68 -6.96 2.97
C LEU A 432 -10.75 -8.06 3.00
N THR A 433 -10.55 -9.03 3.88
CA THR A 433 -11.39 -10.23 3.98
C THR A 433 -12.54 -10.07 4.97
N HIS A 434 -12.40 -9.18 5.94
CA HIS A 434 -13.38 -8.93 6.99
C HIS A 434 -13.63 -7.43 7.19
N PRO A 435 -14.42 -6.76 6.29
CA PRO A 435 -14.62 -5.30 6.32
C PRO A 435 -15.32 -4.78 7.60
N ASP A 436 -16.02 -5.65 8.31
CA ASP A 436 -16.66 -5.29 9.58
C ASP A 436 -15.65 -5.16 10.73
N THR A 437 -14.49 -5.80 10.62
CA THR A 437 -13.40 -5.73 11.59
C THR A 437 -12.45 -4.57 11.27
N VAL A 438 -11.90 -4.55 10.06
CA VAL A 438 -10.93 -3.53 9.59
C VAL A 438 -11.44 -2.89 8.31
N ARG A 439 -11.16 -1.60 8.08
CA ARG A 439 -11.48 -0.87 6.83
C ARG A 439 -10.23 -0.44 6.09
N ASP A 440 -9.25 -1.32 6.03
CA ASP A 440 -8.02 -1.20 5.24
C ASP A 440 -7.56 -2.61 4.84
N LYS A 441 -6.44 -2.70 4.15
CA LYS A 441 -5.75 -3.98 3.92
C LYS A 441 -5.40 -4.64 5.25
N ASP A 442 -5.64 -5.92 5.34
CA ASP A 442 -5.31 -6.72 6.51
C ASP A 442 -4.68 -8.05 6.09
N GLY A 443 -3.35 -8.05 6.02
CA GLY A 443 -2.58 -9.25 5.67
C GLY A 443 -2.73 -10.37 6.70
N ILE A 444 -3.00 -10.03 7.96
CA ILE A 444 -3.14 -11.02 9.05
C ILE A 444 -4.45 -11.79 8.90
N SER A 445 -5.59 -11.10 8.73
CA SER A 445 -6.87 -11.78 8.52
C SER A 445 -6.89 -12.54 7.19
N ALA A 446 -6.31 -11.96 6.13
CA ALA A 446 -6.17 -12.63 4.85
C ALA A 446 -5.31 -13.89 4.93
N SER A 447 -4.23 -13.89 5.72
CA SER A 447 -3.41 -15.10 5.93
C SER A 447 -4.16 -16.18 6.71
N ALA A 448 -5.00 -15.82 7.68
CA ALA A 448 -5.85 -16.77 8.38
C ALA A 448 -6.87 -17.43 7.44
N ASP A 449 -7.52 -16.64 6.56
CA ASP A 449 -8.41 -17.17 5.50
C ASP A 449 -7.65 -18.07 4.52
N ALA A 450 -6.45 -17.70 4.09
CA ALA A 450 -5.62 -18.50 3.18
C ALA A 450 -5.18 -19.83 3.82
N ILE A 451 -4.74 -19.82 5.08
CA ILE A 451 -4.37 -21.04 5.81
C ILE A 451 -5.59 -21.97 5.97
N ALA A 452 -6.76 -21.42 6.32
CA ALA A 452 -7.98 -22.18 6.44
C ALA A 452 -8.37 -22.84 5.10
N MET A 453 -8.30 -22.10 4.00
CA MET A 453 -8.56 -22.59 2.64
C MET A 453 -7.62 -23.74 2.26
N VAL A 454 -6.31 -23.56 2.46
CA VAL A 454 -5.32 -24.61 2.14
C VAL A 454 -5.54 -25.87 2.98
N ARG A 455 -5.89 -25.72 4.26
CA ARG A 455 -6.19 -26.84 5.17
C ARG A 455 -7.43 -27.62 4.73
N GLU A 456 -8.49 -26.93 4.31
CA GLU A 456 -9.72 -27.54 3.82
C GLU A 456 -9.45 -28.35 2.54
N LEU A 457 -8.73 -27.76 1.59
CA LEU A 457 -8.32 -28.46 0.35
C LEU A 457 -7.46 -29.70 0.65
N ALA A 458 -6.49 -29.57 1.57
CA ALA A 458 -5.64 -30.72 1.96
C ALA A 458 -6.44 -31.86 2.62
N ALA A 459 -7.48 -31.54 3.39
CA ALA A 459 -8.39 -32.54 3.96
C ALA A 459 -9.18 -33.32 2.90
N GLU A 460 -9.42 -32.70 1.74
CA GLU A 460 -10.05 -33.31 0.56
C GLU A 460 -9.03 -33.98 -0.38
N GLY A 461 -7.74 -33.93 -0.07
CA GLY A 461 -6.67 -34.44 -0.94
C GLY A 461 -6.43 -33.56 -2.17
N ARG A 462 -6.79 -32.28 -2.10
CA ARG A 462 -6.70 -31.28 -3.17
C ARG A 462 -5.64 -30.22 -2.83
N THR A 463 -5.26 -29.48 -3.84
CA THR A 463 -4.29 -28.40 -3.77
C THR A 463 -4.91 -27.06 -4.17
N VAL A 464 -4.22 -25.96 -3.93
CA VAL A 464 -4.62 -24.62 -4.43
C VAL A 464 -4.53 -24.56 -5.97
N TRP A 465 -3.66 -25.38 -6.58
CA TRP A 465 -3.60 -25.50 -8.04
C TRP A 465 -4.89 -26.07 -8.61
N ASP A 466 -5.45 -27.11 -7.96
CA ASP A 466 -6.76 -27.67 -8.34
C ASP A 466 -7.88 -26.64 -8.17
N LEU A 467 -7.83 -25.79 -7.13
CA LEU A 467 -8.80 -24.74 -6.92
C LEU A 467 -8.70 -23.62 -7.98
N LEU A 468 -7.48 -23.28 -8.43
CA LEU A 468 -7.29 -22.34 -9.55
C LEU A 468 -7.81 -22.93 -10.87
N ASP A 469 -7.69 -24.25 -11.08
CA ASP A 469 -8.26 -24.92 -12.23
C ASP A 469 -9.79 -24.89 -12.19
N ASP A 470 -10.41 -25.18 -11.03
CA ASP A 470 -11.85 -25.05 -10.82
C ASP A 470 -12.33 -23.60 -11.07
N ALA A 471 -11.59 -22.61 -10.59
CA ALA A 471 -11.90 -21.21 -10.86
C ALA A 471 -11.86 -20.90 -12.36
N GLY A 472 -10.86 -21.44 -13.08
CA GLY A 472 -10.75 -21.34 -14.53
C GLY A 472 -11.89 -22.01 -15.28
N GLU A 473 -12.39 -23.16 -14.79
CA GLU A 473 -13.55 -23.83 -15.37
C GLU A 473 -14.86 -23.08 -15.09
N ARG A 474 -15.02 -22.53 -13.91
CA ARG A 474 -16.27 -21.91 -13.47
C ARG A 474 -16.42 -20.47 -13.94
N PHE A 475 -15.36 -19.67 -13.84
CA PHE A 475 -15.39 -18.22 -14.06
C PHE A 475 -14.65 -17.78 -15.33
N GLY A 476 -13.96 -18.70 -16.02
CA GLY A 476 -13.00 -18.40 -17.08
C GLY A 476 -11.59 -18.11 -16.52
N HIS A 477 -10.59 -18.21 -17.38
CA HIS A 477 -9.20 -17.94 -16.99
C HIS A 477 -8.81 -16.50 -17.31
N PHE A 478 -8.38 -15.80 -16.29
CA PHE A 478 -7.85 -14.44 -16.35
C PHE A 478 -6.33 -14.46 -16.13
N ALA A 479 -5.58 -13.97 -17.10
CA ALA A 479 -4.14 -13.79 -16.97
C ALA A 479 -3.79 -12.30 -16.93
N SER A 480 -2.87 -11.91 -16.06
CA SER A 480 -2.51 -10.51 -15.85
C SER A 480 -1.00 -10.31 -15.78
N ALA A 481 -0.49 -9.19 -16.31
CA ALA A 481 0.89 -8.79 -16.18
C ALA A 481 1.03 -7.29 -15.95
N GLN A 482 2.18 -6.88 -15.40
CA GLN A 482 2.57 -5.49 -15.27
C GLN A 482 3.89 -5.24 -15.98
N ILE A 483 3.93 -4.24 -16.86
CA ILE A 483 5.16 -3.72 -17.44
C ILE A 483 5.49 -2.40 -16.74
N THR A 484 6.71 -2.27 -16.23
CA THR A 484 7.20 -1.03 -15.63
C THR A 484 8.27 -0.43 -16.51
N LEU A 485 8.00 0.74 -17.07
CA LEU A 485 8.97 1.54 -17.82
C LEU A 485 9.61 2.55 -16.86
N ARG A 486 10.92 2.46 -16.65
CA ARG A 486 11.69 3.45 -15.88
C ARG A 486 12.11 4.58 -16.81
N LEU A 487 11.99 5.81 -16.36
CA LEU A 487 12.27 7.04 -17.11
C LEU A 487 13.24 7.91 -16.29
N ASP A 488 13.88 8.88 -16.95
CA ASP A 488 14.91 9.70 -16.34
C ASP A 488 14.37 10.69 -15.30
N SER A 489 13.08 11.05 -15.41
CA SER A 489 12.44 11.99 -14.48
C SER A 489 10.92 11.79 -14.40
N MET A 490 10.31 12.32 -13.36
CA MET A 490 8.85 12.42 -13.22
C MET A 490 8.22 13.20 -14.39
N ALA A 491 8.90 14.25 -14.86
CA ALA A 491 8.46 15.04 -16.00
C ALA A 491 8.43 14.21 -17.29
N ALA A 492 9.43 13.35 -17.51
CA ALA A 492 9.46 12.43 -18.65
C ALA A 492 8.30 11.41 -18.59
N ALA A 493 7.99 10.87 -17.40
CA ALA A 493 6.85 9.98 -17.24
C ALA A 493 5.51 10.65 -17.54
N SER A 494 5.33 11.88 -17.06
CA SER A 494 4.13 12.68 -17.34
C SER A 494 4.03 13.08 -18.82
N ALA A 495 5.15 13.43 -19.45
CA ALA A 495 5.19 13.80 -20.87
C ALA A 495 4.83 12.60 -21.77
N LEU A 496 5.35 11.40 -21.46
CA LEU A 496 5.01 10.18 -22.20
C LEU A 496 3.53 9.84 -22.04
N SER A 497 2.97 9.93 -20.84
CA SER A 497 1.55 9.74 -20.57
C SER A 497 0.69 10.74 -21.34
N ALA A 498 1.08 12.02 -21.39
CA ALA A 498 0.40 13.07 -22.14
C ALA A 498 0.44 12.82 -23.65
N ARG A 499 1.57 12.34 -24.19
CA ARG A 499 1.70 11.99 -25.60
C ARG A 499 0.76 10.84 -25.99
N ILE A 500 0.69 9.79 -25.18
CA ILE A 500 -0.23 8.66 -25.41
C ILE A 500 -1.70 9.13 -25.39
N ARG A 501 -2.03 10.17 -24.61
CA ARG A 501 -3.37 10.79 -24.62
C ARG A 501 -3.66 11.54 -25.90
N GLN A 502 -2.68 12.28 -26.42
CA GLN A 502 -2.84 13.09 -27.64
C GLN A 502 -2.92 12.22 -28.90
N GLU A 503 -2.14 11.15 -28.93
CA GLU A 503 -2.04 10.20 -30.04
C GLU A 503 -2.31 8.77 -29.55
N PRO A 504 -3.57 8.45 -29.16
CA PRO A 504 -3.88 7.16 -28.57
C PRO A 504 -3.72 6.04 -29.60
N PRO A 505 -3.09 4.91 -29.22
CA PRO A 505 -3.05 3.72 -30.03
C PRO A 505 -4.45 3.25 -30.41
N THR A 506 -4.62 2.81 -31.65
CA THR A 506 -5.88 2.24 -32.16
C THR A 506 -5.90 0.71 -32.10
N GLU A 507 -4.72 0.11 -31.84
CA GLU A 507 -4.54 -1.33 -31.67
C GLU A 507 -3.34 -1.61 -30.77
N PHE A 508 -3.31 -2.80 -30.19
CA PHE A 508 -2.17 -3.36 -29.48
C PHE A 508 -1.96 -4.80 -29.95
N GLY A 509 -0.75 -5.10 -30.46
CA GLY A 509 -0.43 -6.44 -30.96
C GLY A 509 -1.33 -6.94 -32.09
N GLY A 510 -1.89 -6.04 -32.90
CA GLY A 510 -2.85 -6.37 -33.96
C GLY A 510 -4.30 -6.54 -33.48
N VAL A 511 -4.57 -6.39 -32.17
CA VAL A 511 -5.93 -6.39 -31.61
C VAL A 511 -6.43 -4.95 -31.52
N ALA A 512 -7.55 -4.67 -32.16
CA ALA A 512 -8.14 -3.33 -32.24
C ALA A 512 -8.64 -2.87 -30.86
N VAL A 513 -8.48 -1.58 -30.56
CA VAL A 513 -9.10 -0.92 -29.40
C VAL A 513 -10.61 -0.77 -29.67
N ALA A 514 -11.42 -1.41 -28.83
CA ALA A 514 -12.88 -1.32 -28.88
C ALA A 514 -13.40 -0.09 -28.13
N GLU A 515 -12.82 0.21 -26.97
CA GLU A 515 -13.17 1.38 -26.16
C GLU A 515 -11.91 1.99 -25.51
N ARG A 516 -11.87 3.33 -25.43
CA ARG A 516 -10.86 4.09 -24.69
C ARG A 516 -11.55 4.93 -23.62
N GLN A 517 -10.98 4.91 -22.41
CA GLN A 517 -11.40 5.77 -21.31
C GLN A 517 -10.19 6.51 -20.76
N ASP A 518 -10.28 7.83 -20.65
CA ASP A 518 -9.31 8.68 -19.94
C ASP A 518 -9.96 9.17 -18.64
N LEU A 519 -9.46 8.72 -17.50
CA LEU A 519 -10.05 9.07 -16.20
C LEU A 519 -9.72 10.50 -15.75
N LEU A 520 -8.94 11.27 -16.52
CA LEU A 520 -8.80 12.72 -16.34
C LEU A 520 -9.93 13.50 -17.02
N GLU A 521 -10.65 12.90 -17.98
CA GLU A 521 -11.78 13.58 -18.65
C GLU A 521 -12.92 13.83 -17.67
N PRO A 522 -13.52 15.05 -17.68
CA PRO A 522 -14.65 15.37 -16.81
C PRO A 522 -15.82 14.38 -16.95
N GLY A 523 -16.31 13.87 -15.81
CA GLY A 523 -17.45 12.95 -15.77
C GLY A 523 -17.13 11.48 -16.05
N ARG A 524 -15.85 11.14 -16.28
CA ARG A 524 -15.42 9.73 -16.46
C ARG A 524 -15.13 9.03 -15.13
N ALA A 525 -14.74 9.78 -14.12
CA ALA A 525 -14.56 9.29 -12.76
C ALA A 525 -15.10 10.32 -11.77
N GLU A 526 -15.54 9.88 -10.60
CA GLU A 526 -15.97 10.76 -9.51
C GLU A 526 -14.81 11.65 -9.03
N VAL A 527 -13.61 11.07 -8.97
CA VAL A 527 -12.35 11.78 -8.70
C VAL A 527 -11.43 11.57 -9.90
N PRO A 528 -10.95 12.65 -10.56
CA PRO A 528 -10.04 12.53 -11.69
C PRO A 528 -8.76 11.75 -11.31
N ALA A 529 -8.34 10.83 -12.17
CA ALA A 529 -7.14 10.01 -11.98
C ALA A 529 -6.34 9.93 -13.28
N ASP A 530 -5.00 9.97 -13.16
CA ASP A 530 -4.12 9.83 -14.31
C ASP A 530 -4.00 8.35 -14.72
N VAL A 531 -5.06 7.86 -15.36
CA VAL A 531 -5.18 6.50 -15.89
C VAL A 531 -5.81 6.55 -17.27
N LEU A 532 -5.15 5.92 -18.23
CA LEU A 532 -5.70 5.59 -19.55
C LEU A 532 -6.07 4.11 -19.55
N ARG A 533 -7.31 3.80 -19.91
CA ARG A 533 -7.82 2.44 -20.08
C ARG A 533 -8.18 2.21 -21.55
N PHE A 534 -7.77 1.07 -22.07
CA PHE A 534 -8.11 0.57 -23.38
C PHE A 534 -8.70 -0.84 -23.25
N ASP A 535 -9.96 -0.99 -23.60
CA ASP A 535 -10.61 -2.28 -23.70
C ASP A 535 -10.49 -2.74 -25.17
N LEU A 536 -9.98 -3.96 -25.41
CA LEU A 536 -9.68 -4.47 -26.74
C LEU A 536 -10.83 -5.34 -27.27
N ALA A 537 -10.85 -5.55 -28.59
CA ALA A 537 -11.93 -6.25 -29.27
C ALA A 537 -12.03 -7.74 -28.91
N ASP A 538 -10.97 -8.34 -28.38
CA ASP A 538 -10.92 -9.73 -27.89
C ASP A 538 -11.26 -9.87 -26.40
N GLY A 539 -11.61 -8.77 -25.72
CA GLY A 539 -11.86 -8.73 -24.28
C GLY A 539 -10.62 -8.49 -23.42
N SER A 540 -9.44 -8.40 -24.02
CA SER A 540 -8.22 -7.99 -23.32
C SER A 540 -8.27 -6.52 -22.90
N ARG A 541 -7.46 -6.15 -21.90
CA ARG A 541 -7.45 -4.79 -21.34
C ARG A 541 -6.01 -4.29 -21.15
N VAL A 542 -5.77 -3.04 -21.52
CA VAL A 542 -4.51 -2.34 -21.28
C VAL A 542 -4.78 -1.08 -20.47
N MET A 543 -4.05 -0.89 -19.36
CA MET A 543 -4.15 0.35 -18.59
C MET A 543 -2.77 0.95 -18.39
N ILE A 544 -2.67 2.27 -18.62
CA ILE A 544 -1.43 3.03 -18.54
C ILE A 544 -1.57 4.09 -17.46
N ARG A 545 -0.58 4.13 -16.55
CA ARG A 545 -0.58 5.04 -15.42
C ARG A 545 0.85 5.47 -15.08
N PRO A 546 1.14 6.77 -14.98
CA PRO A 546 2.39 7.25 -14.40
C PRO A 546 2.39 6.99 -12.88
N SER A 547 3.58 6.74 -12.32
CA SER A 547 3.73 6.67 -10.87
C SER A 547 3.68 8.08 -10.28
N GLY A 548 2.97 8.25 -9.15
CA GLY A 548 2.90 9.54 -8.44
C GLY A 548 4.15 9.87 -7.62
N THR A 549 5.07 8.93 -7.42
CA THR A 549 6.20 9.06 -6.49
C THR A 549 7.55 8.67 -7.08
N GLU A 550 7.58 8.04 -8.25
CA GLU A 550 8.79 7.53 -8.90
C GLU A 550 8.76 7.83 -10.41
N PRO A 551 9.91 8.02 -11.08
CA PRO A 551 9.97 8.25 -12.52
C PRO A 551 9.68 6.96 -13.31
N LYS A 552 8.44 6.49 -13.23
CA LYS A 552 7.98 5.24 -13.83
C LYS A 552 6.63 5.42 -14.51
N LEU A 553 6.45 4.75 -15.65
CA LEU A 553 5.15 4.49 -16.24
C LEU A 553 4.82 3.01 -16.02
N LYS A 554 3.69 2.73 -15.42
CA LYS A 554 3.17 1.38 -15.23
C LYS A 554 2.12 1.07 -16.26
N VAL A 555 2.23 -0.08 -16.90
CA VAL A 555 1.25 -0.60 -17.86
C VAL A 555 0.75 -1.94 -17.33
N TYR A 556 -0.55 -2.04 -17.13
CA TYR A 556 -1.22 -3.25 -16.66
C TYR A 556 -1.95 -3.89 -17.82
N LEU A 557 -1.86 -5.20 -17.90
CA LEU A 557 -2.39 -6.03 -18.97
C LEU A 557 -3.26 -7.11 -18.36
N ASP A 558 -4.45 -7.30 -18.92
CA ASP A 558 -5.33 -8.42 -18.58
C ASP A 558 -5.81 -9.07 -19.88
N THR A 559 -5.78 -10.39 -19.91
CA THR A 559 -6.35 -11.22 -20.96
C THR A 559 -7.32 -12.23 -20.36
N PHE A 560 -8.20 -12.77 -21.17
CA PHE A 560 -9.29 -13.64 -20.72
C PHE A 560 -9.57 -14.75 -21.73
N SER A 561 -9.91 -15.94 -21.23
CA SER A 561 -10.43 -17.04 -22.03
C SER A 561 -11.47 -17.87 -21.27
N ASP A 562 -12.60 -18.14 -21.91
CA ASP A 562 -13.70 -18.99 -21.40
C ASP A 562 -14.00 -20.19 -22.30
N ALA A 563 -13.23 -20.41 -23.36
CA ALA A 563 -13.45 -21.47 -24.35
C ALA A 563 -12.55 -22.68 -24.07
N GLY A 564 -13.15 -23.88 -24.06
CA GLY A 564 -12.43 -25.12 -23.84
C GLY A 564 -12.32 -25.56 -22.37
N SER A 565 -11.46 -26.54 -22.08
CA SER A 565 -11.11 -26.99 -20.73
C SER A 565 -10.31 -25.95 -19.95
N ALA A 566 -10.19 -26.07 -18.63
CA ALA A 566 -9.37 -25.16 -17.79
C ALA A 566 -7.94 -25.01 -18.32
N ALA A 567 -7.30 -26.11 -18.71
CA ALA A 567 -5.95 -26.10 -19.26
C ALA A 567 -5.86 -25.34 -20.59
N GLU A 568 -6.85 -25.51 -21.49
CA GLU A 568 -6.91 -24.78 -22.77
C GLU A 568 -7.17 -23.31 -22.54
N ARG A 569 -8.08 -22.94 -21.63
CA ARG A 569 -8.36 -21.54 -21.24
C ARG A 569 -7.12 -20.87 -20.68
N ARG A 570 -6.40 -21.56 -19.77
CA ARG A 570 -5.13 -21.07 -19.21
C ARG A 570 -4.11 -20.82 -20.31
N ALA A 571 -3.83 -21.82 -21.14
CA ALA A 571 -2.84 -21.70 -22.22
C ALA A 571 -3.20 -20.57 -23.20
N SER A 572 -4.48 -20.43 -23.54
CA SER A 572 -4.96 -19.37 -24.44
C SER A 572 -4.80 -17.98 -23.84
N ALA A 573 -5.18 -17.77 -22.58
CA ALA A 573 -5.07 -16.48 -21.92
C ALA A 573 -3.61 -16.08 -21.67
N GLU A 574 -2.76 -17.04 -21.24
CA GLU A 574 -1.33 -16.80 -21.04
C GLU A 574 -0.61 -16.48 -22.36
N GLN A 575 -0.91 -17.22 -23.44
CA GLN A 575 -0.35 -16.93 -24.76
C GLN A 575 -0.76 -15.52 -25.24
N ALA A 576 -2.04 -15.17 -25.14
CA ALA A 576 -2.52 -13.84 -25.51
C ALA A 576 -1.83 -12.73 -24.68
N LEU A 577 -1.58 -12.99 -23.38
CA LEU A 577 -0.88 -12.07 -22.49
C LEU A 577 0.58 -11.87 -22.93
N ASP A 578 1.29 -12.94 -23.27
CA ASP A 578 2.68 -12.88 -23.73
C ASP A 578 2.80 -12.12 -25.06
N GLU A 579 1.89 -12.37 -26.00
CA GLU A 579 1.82 -11.67 -27.29
C GLU A 579 1.54 -10.17 -27.09
N LEU A 580 0.56 -9.84 -26.26
CA LEU A 580 0.20 -8.45 -25.94
C LEU A 580 1.35 -7.73 -25.22
N ALA A 581 2.00 -8.39 -24.25
CA ALA A 581 3.14 -7.83 -23.52
C ALA A 581 4.35 -7.57 -24.45
N ALA A 582 4.64 -8.47 -25.38
CA ALA A 582 5.72 -8.31 -26.36
C ALA A 582 5.45 -7.12 -27.30
N ALA A 583 4.23 -7.01 -27.81
CA ALA A 583 3.81 -5.90 -28.68
C ALA A 583 3.90 -4.56 -27.93
N LEU A 584 3.42 -4.49 -26.70
CA LEU A 584 3.48 -3.28 -25.88
C LEU A 584 4.90 -2.83 -25.57
N ARG A 585 5.81 -3.75 -25.24
CA ARG A 585 7.22 -3.42 -25.02
C ARG A 585 7.81 -2.76 -26.29
N THR A 586 7.48 -3.27 -27.46
CA THR A 586 7.92 -2.71 -28.73
C THR A 586 7.35 -1.29 -28.96
N THR A 587 6.06 -1.11 -28.75
CA THR A 587 5.37 0.18 -28.89
C THR A 587 5.94 1.22 -27.91
N LEU A 588 6.12 0.85 -26.64
CA LEU A 588 6.66 1.75 -25.61
C LEU A 588 8.11 2.14 -25.90
N ALA A 589 8.94 1.20 -26.36
CA ALA A 589 10.31 1.49 -26.76
C ALA A 589 10.38 2.46 -27.94
N ALA A 590 9.50 2.33 -28.93
CA ALA A 590 9.40 3.26 -30.06
C ALA A 590 8.98 4.66 -29.59
N LEU A 591 7.96 4.77 -28.74
CA LEU A 591 7.51 6.04 -28.17
C LEU A 591 8.58 6.75 -27.33
N GLN A 592 9.41 5.97 -26.60
CA GLN A 592 10.53 6.49 -25.84
C GLN A 592 11.65 7.01 -26.73
N ALA A 593 12.06 6.24 -27.76
CA ALA A 593 13.09 6.63 -28.69
C ALA A 593 12.75 7.92 -29.48
N ASP A 594 11.48 8.08 -29.86
CA ASP A 594 10.99 9.28 -30.50
C ASP A 594 10.98 10.51 -29.57
N ALA A 595 10.77 10.31 -28.27
CA ALA A 595 10.83 11.38 -27.28
C ALA A 595 12.27 11.87 -27.08
N ASP A 596 13.24 10.96 -27.07
CA ASP A 596 14.67 11.27 -26.94
C ASP A 596 15.22 11.92 -28.23
N GLY A 597 14.75 11.52 -29.42
CA GLY A 597 15.16 12.07 -30.72
C GLY A 597 14.60 13.47 -31.04
N SER A 598 13.49 13.87 -30.40
CA SER A 598 12.89 15.21 -30.62
C SER A 598 13.57 16.33 -29.80
N GLY A 599 14.44 15.98 -28.85
CA GLY A 599 15.24 16.93 -28.07
C GLY A 599 16.44 17.54 -28.77
N ASP A 600 16.93 16.90 -29.86
CA ASP A 600 18.19 17.28 -30.52
C ASP A 600 18.03 18.17 -31.80
N THR A 601 16.80 18.54 -32.18
CA THR A 601 16.56 19.34 -33.40
C THR A 601 16.28 20.83 -33.16
N ALA A 602 16.41 21.32 -31.90
CA ALA A 602 16.20 22.74 -31.58
C ALA A 602 17.52 23.49 -31.34
N GLY A 603 18.50 23.38 -32.25
CA GLY A 603 19.77 24.10 -32.05
C GLY A 603 20.75 24.04 -33.21
N SER A 604 20.38 24.52 -34.44
CA SER A 604 21.38 25.11 -35.36
C SER A 604 20.69 25.77 -36.56
N THR A 605 20.25 27.00 -36.39
CA THR A 605 20.15 27.94 -37.50
C THR A 605 21.32 28.90 -37.38
N GLU A 606 22.47 28.52 -37.97
CA GLU A 606 23.49 29.48 -38.35
C GLU A 606 22.95 30.34 -39.50
N GLN A 607 22.76 31.63 -39.27
CA GLN A 607 22.62 32.63 -40.29
C GLN A 607 24.01 32.94 -40.89
N PRO A 608 24.19 32.98 -42.21
CA PRO A 608 25.38 33.55 -42.80
C PRO A 608 25.28 35.08 -42.76
N ALA A 609 26.28 35.69 -42.16
CA ALA A 609 26.49 37.14 -42.23
C ALA A 609 27.02 37.58 -43.60
N PRO A 610 26.79 38.89 -44.01
CA PRO A 610 27.00 39.42 -45.35
C PRO A 610 28.45 39.58 -45.78
#